data_a87a5d467ab4b46320d8544b68a3a2e9
#
_entry.id   a87a5d467ab4b46320d8544b68a3a2e9
#
_cell.length_a   1.000
_cell.length_b   1.000
_cell.length_c   1.000
_cell.angle_alpha   90.00
_cell.angle_beta   90.00
_cell.angle_gamma   90.00
#
_symmetry.space_group_name_H-M   'P 1'
#
loop_
_entity.id
_entity.type
_entity.pdbx_description
1 polymer ?
#
loop_
_entity_poly.entity_id
_entity_poly.type
_entity_poly.pdbx_seq_one_letter_code
_entity_poly.pdbx_strand_id
1 'polypeptide(L)'
;LFKSHDLESWEYLHPFIEGDSFTLVGDDGACPYFWPIGDRHILLFFSHMSGGQTLIGDYDKSRDKFVVTAHHDFNFGAFGPGGVHAPSATPDGKGGIIAIFNMNPAMDTKGWNQIMTLPRHLSLLGENKIDRDRLKIEPAGDIESLRSEHKSFKDIHLPANNEIVINEVQGNAMEIITEVEVNASPMIELNVFRSPNKEEFTRVAFYANRGYRDWERYDQWQPDKRLAASEGLITIDSSYSSVLPNVLSRAPETGPVFLNTDENLRLRVFIDKSVVEVFVNGKQCIAMRVYPGHAESTGISFRSQGKDAKIKTLDTWQMKSIYT
;
A
#
# COMPACT_ATOMS: atom_id res chain seq x y z
N LEU A 1 -9.96 -5.12 28.19
CA LEU A 1 -9.86 -3.77 28.74
C LEU A 1 -9.62 -3.82 30.24
N PHE A 2 -8.69 -3.02 30.69
CA PHE A 2 -8.40 -2.81 32.10
C PHE A 2 -8.56 -1.33 32.43
N LYS A 3 -8.92 -1.04 33.68
CA LYS A 3 -9.10 0.31 34.18
C LYS A 3 -8.24 0.52 35.42
N SER A 4 -7.65 1.70 35.52
CA SER A 4 -6.94 2.17 36.73
C SER A 4 -7.26 3.63 37.01
N HIS A 5 -7.21 4.02 38.29
CA HIS A 5 -7.30 5.41 38.75
C HIS A 5 -5.97 5.99 39.20
N ASP A 6 -4.98 5.13 39.45
CA ASP A 6 -3.69 5.48 40.05
C ASP A 6 -2.47 4.96 39.25
N LEU A 7 -2.72 4.17 38.20
CA LEU A 7 -1.72 3.45 37.40
C LEU A 7 -0.94 2.35 38.17
N GLU A 8 -1.33 2.06 39.40
CA GLU A 8 -0.75 1.01 40.24
C GLU A 8 -1.71 -0.19 40.38
N SER A 9 -2.98 0.11 40.62
CA SER A 9 -4.05 -0.91 40.76
C SER A 9 -4.89 -0.98 39.50
N TRP A 10 -5.09 -2.17 38.97
CA TRP A 10 -5.78 -2.39 37.71
C TRP A 10 -6.96 -3.36 37.89
N GLU A 11 -8.12 -2.96 37.41
CA GLU A 11 -9.33 -3.77 37.34
C GLU A 11 -9.54 -4.28 35.90
N TYR A 12 -9.73 -5.57 35.73
CA TYR A 12 -10.21 -6.12 34.48
C TYR A 12 -11.69 -5.86 34.30
N LEU A 13 -12.09 -5.22 33.23
CA LEU A 13 -13.49 -4.95 32.93
C LEU A 13 -14.12 -6.05 32.05
N HIS A 14 -13.63 -6.18 30.82
CA HIS A 14 -14.16 -7.11 29.82
C HIS A 14 -13.29 -7.09 28.53
N PRO A 15 -13.51 -7.99 27.54
CA PRO A 15 -12.91 -7.84 26.21
C PRO A 15 -13.32 -6.50 25.59
N PHE A 16 -12.36 -5.79 25.00
CA PHE A 16 -12.60 -4.46 24.42
C PHE A 16 -13.36 -4.52 23.09
N ILE A 17 -13.00 -5.48 22.22
CA ILE A 17 -13.53 -5.65 20.87
C ILE A 17 -14.82 -6.46 20.90
N GLU A 18 -15.81 -6.05 20.11
CA GLU A 18 -17.08 -6.73 19.89
C GLU A 18 -17.40 -6.77 18.38
N GLY A 19 -18.02 -7.85 17.90
CA GLY A 19 -18.43 -7.99 16.50
C GLY A 19 -17.28 -8.29 15.52
N ASP A 20 -16.08 -8.52 16.03
CA ASP A 20 -14.94 -8.88 15.19
C ASP A 20 -15.07 -10.33 14.71
N SER A 21 -15.18 -10.47 13.37
CA SER A 21 -15.16 -11.76 12.67
C SER A 21 -13.99 -11.86 11.70
N PHE A 22 -13.04 -10.94 11.77
CA PHE A 22 -11.96 -10.76 10.78
C PHE A 22 -10.61 -11.26 11.30
N THR A 23 -10.30 -11.03 12.57
CA THR A 23 -9.04 -11.47 13.17
C THR A 23 -9.05 -12.97 13.44
N LEU A 24 -7.86 -13.57 13.40
CA LEU A 24 -7.69 -15.01 13.62
C LEU A 24 -7.54 -15.32 15.10
N VAL A 25 -7.91 -16.55 15.46
CA VAL A 25 -7.62 -17.07 16.80
C VAL A 25 -6.11 -17.14 16.98
N GLY A 26 -5.59 -16.44 17.98
CA GLY A 26 -4.16 -16.35 18.25
C GLY A 26 -3.49 -15.06 17.80
N ASP A 27 -4.23 -14.14 17.17
CA ASP A 27 -3.72 -12.79 16.89
C ASP A 27 -3.38 -12.09 18.22
N ASP A 28 -2.15 -11.60 18.33
CA ASP A 28 -1.59 -11.13 19.61
C ASP A 28 -1.73 -9.60 19.81
N GLY A 29 -2.22 -8.87 18.82
CA GLY A 29 -2.56 -7.45 18.97
C GLY A 29 -1.40 -6.53 19.41
N ALA A 30 -0.19 -6.79 18.91
CA ALA A 30 0.98 -6.00 19.27
C ALA A 30 0.93 -4.57 18.75
N CYS A 31 1.52 -3.61 19.49
CA CYS A 31 1.59 -2.18 19.13
C CYS A 31 0.23 -1.57 18.79
N PRO A 32 -0.79 -1.67 19.66
CA PRO A 32 -2.13 -1.19 19.36
C PRO A 32 -2.23 0.34 19.43
N TYR A 33 -2.87 0.94 18.42
CA TYR A 33 -3.23 2.36 18.36
C TYR A 33 -4.71 2.50 18.10
N PHE A 34 -5.45 3.00 19.09
CA PHE A 34 -6.89 3.21 19.00
C PHE A 34 -7.21 4.71 18.98
N TRP A 35 -7.78 5.19 17.87
CA TRP A 35 -8.03 6.60 17.63
C TRP A 35 -9.39 6.86 16.97
N PRO A 36 -10.00 8.03 17.17
CA PRO A 36 -11.10 8.47 16.31
C PRO A 36 -10.57 8.76 14.89
N ILE A 37 -11.39 8.47 13.88
CA ILE A 37 -11.16 8.75 12.47
C ILE A 37 -12.49 9.13 11.80
N GLY A 38 -12.63 10.40 11.38
CA GLY A 38 -13.91 10.94 10.93
C GLY A 38 -15.00 10.77 12.00
N ASP A 39 -16.11 10.14 11.63
CA ASP A 39 -17.20 9.77 12.53
C ASP A 39 -17.08 8.36 13.14
N ARG A 40 -15.96 7.67 12.90
CA ARG A 40 -15.67 6.31 13.34
C ARG A 40 -14.47 6.26 14.29
N HIS A 41 -14.07 5.02 14.63
CA HIS A 41 -12.82 4.72 15.32
C HIS A 41 -12.03 3.69 14.52
N ILE A 42 -10.71 3.78 14.65
CA ILE A 42 -9.76 2.87 14.03
C ILE A 42 -8.88 2.24 15.11
N LEU A 43 -8.64 0.94 14.99
CA LEU A 43 -7.65 0.22 15.77
C LEU A 43 -6.61 -0.35 14.82
N LEU A 44 -5.39 0.18 14.89
CA LEU A 44 -4.21 -0.35 14.20
C LEU A 44 -3.46 -1.26 15.16
N PHE A 45 -3.07 -2.44 14.74
CA PHE A 45 -2.17 -3.30 15.49
C PHE A 45 -1.41 -4.25 14.57
N PHE A 46 -0.41 -4.90 15.09
CA PHE A 46 0.34 -5.92 14.39
C PHE A 46 0.14 -7.27 15.08
N SER A 47 -0.10 -8.31 14.29
CA SER A 47 -0.10 -9.68 14.75
C SER A 47 1.12 -10.43 14.22
N HIS A 48 1.85 -11.11 15.09
CA HIS A 48 2.93 -12.01 14.66
C HIS A 48 2.40 -13.24 13.93
N MET A 49 1.10 -13.50 14.00
CA MET A 49 0.44 -14.62 13.30
C MET A 49 -0.05 -14.22 11.91
N SER A 50 -0.73 -13.10 11.78
CA SER A 50 -1.47 -12.69 10.57
C SER A 50 -0.98 -11.38 9.95
N GLY A 51 -0.02 -10.69 10.56
CA GLY A 51 0.54 -9.43 10.04
C GLY A 51 -0.21 -8.19 10.49
N GLY A 52 -0.15 -7.15 9.68
CA GLY A 52 -0.68 -5.83 10.00
C GLY A 52 -2.18 -5.70 9.84
N GLN A 53 -2.85 -5.36 10.93
CA GLN A 53 -4.29 -5.34 11.04
C GLN A 53 -4.82 -3.93 11.28
N THR A 54 -5.96 -3.62 10.66
CA THR A 54 -6.70 -2.38 10.84
C THR A 54 -8.18 -2.71 11.00
N LEU A 55 -8.75 -2.41 12.16
CA LEU A 55 -10.18 -2.55 12.40
C LEU A 55 -10.83 -1.17 12.40
N ILE A 56 -11.99 -1.05 11.77
CA ILE A 56 -12.83 0.16 11.77
C ILE A 56 -14.17 -0.18 12.40
N GLY A 57 -14.72 0.73 13.19
CA GLY A 57 -15.97 0.51 13.90
C GLY A 57 -16.43 1.70 14.72
N ASP A 58 -17.42 1.46 15.55
CA ASP A 58 -17.99 2.44 16.48
C ASP A 58 -17.49 2.18 17.91
N TYR A 59 -17.11 3.25 18.61
CA TYR A 59 -16.81 3.15 20.04
C TYR A 59 -18.06 3.49 20.87
N ASP A 60 -18.63 2.47 21.49
CA ASP A 60 -19.73 2.63 22.45
C ASP A 60 -19.18 3.05 23.82
N LYS A 61 -19.19 4.36 24.07
CA LYS A 61 -18.69 4.95 25.33
C LYS A 61 -19.47 4.50 26.56
N SER A 62 -20.72 4.08 26.41
CA SER A 62 -21.55 3.66 27.55
C SER A 62 -21.17 2.29 28.07
N ARG A 63 -20.62 1.44 27.21
CA ARG A 63 -20.20 0.07 27.51
C ARG A 63 -18.67 -0.11 27.47
N ASP A 64 -17.93 0.93 27.10
CA ASP A 64 -16.48 0.86 26.80
C ASP A 64 -16.14 -0.26 25.79
N LYS A 65 -16.94 -0.37 24.71
CA LYS A 65 -16.80 -1.38 23.66
C LYS A 65 -16.46 -0.76 22.32
N PHE A 66 -15.53 -1.38 21.63
CA PHE A 66 -15.25 -1.10 20.21
C PHE A 66 -16.02 -2.12 19.37
N VAL A 67 -17.06 -1.68 18.67
CA VAL A 67 -17.91 -2.51 17.83
C VAL A 67 -17.37 -2.45 16.40
N VAL A 68 -16.71 -3.54 15.97
CA VAL A 68 -16.03 -3.63 14.68
C VAL A 68 -17.04 -3.85 13.55
N THR A 69 -16.88 -3.14 12.45
CA THR A 69 -17.73 -3.24 11.24
C THR A 69 -16.93 -3.52 9.98
N ALA A 70 -15.62 -3.23 9.95
CA ALA A 70 -14.76 -3.48 8.81
C ALA A 70 -13.32 -3.77 9.22
N HIS A 71 -12.59 -4.37 8.28
CA HIS A 71 -11.22 -4.77 8.43
C HIS A 71 -10.42 -4.44 7.17
N HIS A 72 -9.17 -4.05 7.36
CA HIS A 72 -8.18 -3.84 6.32
C HIS A 72 -6.81 -4.31 6.80
N ASP A 73 -5.99 -4.80 5.91
CA ASP A 73 -4.59 -5.06 6.20
C ASP A 73 -3.73 -3.85 5.79
N PHE A 74 -2.65 -3.59 6.52
CA PHE A 74 -1.64 -2.61 6.10
C PHE A 74 -0.34 -3.26 5.59
N ASN A 75 -0.20 -4.59 5.72
CA ASN A 75 0.73 -5.41 4.96
C ASN A 75 0.05 -6.70 4.53
N PHE A 76 0.43 -7.25 3.39
CA PHE A 76 -0.27 -8.35 2.70
C PHE A 76 0.65 -9.55 2.46
N GLY A 77 1.84 -9.51 2.97
CA GLY A 77 2.83 -10.57 2.87
C GLY A 77 3.60 -10.75 4.16
N ALA A 78 4.66 -11.53 4.11
CA ALA A 78 5.52 -11.72 5.27
C ALA A 78 6.13 -10.37 5.71
N PHE A 79 6.13 -10.10 7.01
CA PHE A 79 6.78 -8.91 7.58
C PHE A 79 8.32 -9.00 7.52
N GLY A 80 8.87 -10.19 7.38
CA GLY A 80 10.29 -10.44 7.13
C GLY A 80 10.47 -11.61 6.17
N PRO A 81 11.49 -11.50 5.29
CA PRO A 81 12.37 -10.38 5.04
C PRO A 81 11.72 -9.22 4.26
N GLY A 82 12.20 -7.98 4.46
CA GLY A 82 11.91 -6.82 3.62
C GLY A 82 10.49 -6.25 3.66
N GLY A 83 9.63 -6.74 4.55
CA GLY A 83 8.23 -6.33 4.63
C GLY A 83 7.94 -5.28 5.68
N VAL A 84 6.73 -4.73 5.61
CA VAL A 84 6.17 -3.79 6.58
C VAL A 84 5.80 -4.52 7.86
N HIS A 85 6.06 -3.86 8.99
CA HIS A 85 5.90 -4.38 10.33
C HIS A 85 5.32 -3.27 11.22
N ALA A 86 5.05 -3.53 12.45
CA ALA A 86 4.57 -2.68 13.54
C ALA A 86 4.21 -1.22 13.19
N PRO A 87 2.99 -0.75 13.46
CA PRO A 87 2.57 0.62 13.27
C PRO A 87 3.03 1.54 14.40
N SER A 88 3.11 2.84 14.10
CA SER A 88 2.99 3.95 15.05
C SER A 88 2.00 4.95 14.47
N ALA A 89 1.06 5.42 15.28
CA ALA A 89 0.00 6.29 14.78
C ALA A 89 -0.43 7.36 15.78
N THR A 90 -0.82 8.54 15.25
CA THR A 90 -1.32 9.67 16.03
C THR A 90 -2.40 10.41 15.25
N PRO A 91 -3.40 11.03 15.91
CA PRO A 91 -4.34 11.91 15.25
C PRO A 91 -3.64 13.09 14.56
N ASP A 92 -4.16 13.52 13.40
CA ASP A 92 -3.69 14.69 12.65
C ASP A 92 -4.29 16.01 13.14
N GLY A 93 -5.23 15.96 14.09
CA GLY A 93 -6.00 17.11 14.58
C GLY A 93 -7.10 17.59 13.64
N LYS A 94 -7.36 16.91 12.53
CA LYS A 94 -8.36 17.29 11.50
C LYS A 94 -9.34 16.15 11.17
N GLY A 95 -9.35 15.10 11.99
CA GLY A 95 -10.25 13.96 11.83
C GLY A 95 -9.65 12.77 11.09
N GLY A 96 -8.40 12.85 10.68
CA GLY A 96 -7.58 11.74 10.18
C GLY A 96 -6.52 11.32 11.18
N ILE A 97 -5.69 10.37 10.79
CA ILE A 97 -4.50 9.96 11.53
C ILE A 97 -3.27 9.93 10.63
N ILE A 98 -2.12 10.19 11.22
CA ILE A 98 -0.82 9.96 10.59
C ILE A 98 -0.29 8.64 11.14
N ALA A 99 0.01 7.70 10.24
CA ALA A 99 0.62 6.43 10.57
C ALA A 99 1.97 6.27 9.88
N ILE A 100 2.92 5.66 10.56
CA ILE A 100 4.22 5.28 10.03
C ILE A 100 4.48 3.82 10.43
N PHE A 101 5.13 3.07 9.56
CA PHE A 101 5.35 1.64 9.78
C PHE A 101 6.83 1.33 9.71
N ASN A 102 7.24 0.36 10.51
CA ASN A 102 8.59 -0.16 10.45
C ASN A 102 8.75 -1.09 9.24
N MET A 103 9.93 -1.13 8.64
CA MET A 103 10.28 -2.06 7.56
C MET A 103 11.50 -2.89 7.94
N ASN A 104 11.34 -4.19 7.91
CA ASN A 104 12.41 -5.13 8.20
C ASN A 104 13.43 -5.21 7.07
N PRO A 105 14.68 -5.57 7.33
CA PRO A 105 15.67 -5.79 6.29
C PRO A 105 15.44 -7.10 5.53
N ALA A 106 15.93 -7.18 4.30
CA ALA A 106 16.09 -8.41 3.55
C ALA A 106 17.56 -8.71 3.24
N MET A 107 18.45 -7.87 3.71
CA MET A 107 19.91 -8.00 3.62
C MET A 107 20.54 -7.29 4.81
N ASP A 108 21.62 -7.83 5.33
CA ASP A 108 22.40 -7.15 6.37
C ASP A 108 22.99 -5.84 5.85
N THR A 109 22.86 -4.79 6.66
CA THR A 109 23.39 -3.47 6.39
C THR A 109 24.36 -3.04 7.49
N LYS A 110 25.44 -2.37 7.09
CA LYS A 110 26.46 -1.92 8.05
C LYS A 110 25.96 -0.66 8.80
N GLY A 111 25.84 -0.79 10.13
CA GLY A 111 25.54 0.33 11.01
C GLY A 111 24.06 0.68 11.18
N TRP A 112 23.15 0.00 10.47
CA TRP A 112 21.71 0.13 10.63
C TRP A 112 21.00 -1.15 10.16
N ASN A 113 19.72 -1.31 10.52
CA ASN A 113 18.98 -2.53 10.21
C ASN A 113 17.61 -2.23 9.61
N GLN A 114 16.75 -1.58 10.37
CA GLN A 114 15.37 -1.28 9.98
C GLN A 114 15.24 0.20 9.57
N ILE A 115 14.21 0.50 8.78
CA ILE A 115 13.83 1.85 8.41
C ILE A 115 12.32 2.02 8.58
N MET A 116 11.84 3.25 8.48
CA MET A 116 10.42 3.58 8.46
C MET A 116 9.93 3.77 7.04
N THR A 117 8.64 3.48 6.82
CA THR A 117 7.92 3.90 5.61
C THR A 117 7.81 5.42 5.57
N LEU A 118 7.38 5.99 4.46
CA LEU A 118 6.82 7.34 4.46
C LEU A 118 5.65 7.41 5.45
N PRO A 119 5.47 8.55 6.14
CA PRO A 119 4.25 8.79 6.88
C PRO A 119 3.04 8.72 5.95
N ARG A 120 1.98 8.05 6.39
CA ARG A 120 0.72 7.91 5.64
C ARG A 120 -0.38 8.66 6.37
N HIS A 121 -1.12 9.48 5.66
CA HIS A 121 -2.36 10.06 6.13
C HIS A 121 -3.50 9.10 5.85
N LEU A 122 -4.18 8.66 6.89
CA LEU A 122 -5.35 7.80 6.83
C LEU A 122 -6.59 8.62 7.16
N SER A 123 -7.60 8.56 6.30
CA SER A 123 -8.92 9.15 6.52
C SER A 123 -9.98 8.21 5.95
N LEU A 124 -11.26 8.49 6.16
CA LEU A 124 -12.33 7.72 5.54
C LEU A 124 -12.58 8.20 4.11
N LEU A 125 -12.93 7.28 3.21
CA LEU A 125 -13.13 7.57 1.78
C LEU A 125 -14.40 8.38 1.54
N GLY A 126 -15.45 8.19 2.35
CA GLY A 126 -16.72 8.89 2.18
C GLY A 126 -17.75 8.53 3.23
N GLU A 127 -18.90 9.24 3.18
CA GLU A 127 -20.00 9.10 4.15
C GLU A 127 -21.06 8.09 3.71
N ASN A 128 -21.02 7.61 2.46
CA ASN A 128 -22.00 6.63 1.98
C ASN A 128 -21.74 5.24 2.59
N LYS A 129 -22.76 4.38 2.61
CA LYS A 129 -22.68 3.04 3.25
C LYS A 129 -21.56 2.14 2.72
N ILE A 130 -21.11 2.35 1.50
CA ILE A 130 -20.08 1.51 0.85
C ILE A 130 -18.68 2.00 1.25
N ASP A 131 -18.48 3.32 1.29
CA ASP A 131 -17.16 3.94 1.50
C ASP A 131 -16.93 4.38 2.96
N ARG A 132 -17.96 4.32 3.80
CA ARG A 132 -17.93 4.73 5.21
C ARG A 132 -16.82 4.05 6.02
N ASP A 133 -16.58 2.79 5.73
CA ASP A 133 -15.61 1.97 6.44
C ASP A 133 -14.38 1.67 5.58
N ARG A 134 -14.17 2.42 4.48
CA ARG A 134 -13.00 2.33 3.61
C ARG A 134 -12.01 3.43 3.87
N LEU A 135 -10.75 3.07 3.90
CA LEU A 135 -9.66 4.01 4.09
C LEU A 135 -9.28 4.73 2.81
N LYS A 136 -9.06 6.04 2.94
CA LYS A 136 -8.24 6.84 2.05
C LYS A 136 -6.82 6.84 2.60
N ILE A 137 -5.84 6.49 1.76
CA ILE A 137 -4.45 6.31 2.16
C ILE A 137 -3.57 7.16 1.24
N GLU A 138 -2.97 8.21 1.77
CA GLU A 138 -2.13 9.14 1.02
C GLU A 138 -0.79 9.34 1.74
N PRO A 139 0.30 9.67 1.04
CA PRO A 139 1.51 10.10 1.72
C PRO A 139 1.26 11.39 2.48
N ALA A 140 1.85 11.51 3.67
CA ALA A 140 1.69 12.66 4.56
C ALA A 140 2.95 13.52 4.61
N GLY A 141 2.78 14.81 4.92
CA GLY A 141 3.86 15.79 5.02
C GLY A 141 4.06 16.59 3.72
N ASP A 142 5.01 17.52 3.75
CA ASP A 142 5.39 18.36 2.62
C ASP A 142 6.42 17.64 1.73
N ILE A 143 6.02 16.51 1.14
CA ILE A 143 6.89 15.68 0.30
C ILE A 143 7.23 16.40 -1.00
N GLU A 144 6.29 17.19 -1.52
CA GLU A 144 6.44 17.94 -2.77
C GLU A 144 7.60 18.96 -2.71
N SER A 145 7.95 19.47 -1.54
CA SER A 145 9.09 20.38 -1.35
C SER A 145 10.45 19.72 -1.65
N LEU A 146 10.50 18.40 -1.61
CA LEU A 146 11.71 17.62 -1.92
C LEU A 146 11.89 17.37 -3.42
N ARG A 147 10.88 17.68 -4.26
CA ARG A 147 10.92 17.44 -5.70
C ARG A 147 11.94 18.31 -6.40
N SER A 148 12.64 17.73 -7.37
CA SER A 148 13.53 18.39 -8.30
C SER A 148 13.52 17.66 -9.65
N GLU A 149 14.09 18.23 -10.69
CA GLU A 149 14.27 17.62 -12.02
C GLU A 149 12.98 16.98 -12.58
N HIS A 150 11.91 17.76 -12.63
CA HIS A 150 10.62 17.31 -13.16
C HIS A 150 10.70 16.92 -14.63
N LYS A 151 10.18 15.73 -14.96
CA LYS A 151 9.93 15.28 -16.33
C LYS A 151 8.48 14.88 -16.46
N SER A 152 7.86 15.25 -17.59
CA SER A 152 6.46 14.98 -17.85
C SER A 152 6.25 14.40 -19.24
N PHE A 153 5.45 13.36 -19.33
CA PHE A 153 5.10 12.68 -20.56
C PHE A 153 3.60 12.48 -20.62
N LYS A 154 3.03 12.48 -21.82
CA LYS A 154 1.59 12.29 -22.04
C LYS A 154 1.35 11.34 -23.19
N ASP A 155 0.20 10.67 -23.13
CA ASP A 155 -0.35 9.89 -24.25
C ASP A 155 0.60 8.79 -24.75
N ILE A 156 1.29 8.10 -23.84
CA ILE A 156 2.18 6.98 -24.21
C ILE A 156 1.34 5.75 -24.50
N HIS A 157 1.40 5.26 -25.71
CA HIS A 157 0.78 3.99 -26.11
C HIS A 157 1.59 2.79 -25.58
N LEU A 158 0.92 1.85 -24.92
CA LEU A 158 1.49 0.60 -24.45
C LEU A 158 0.93 -0.54 -25.30
N PRO A 159 1.65 -0.99 -26.34
CA PRO A 159 1.22 -2.15 -27.14
C PRO A 159 1.16 -3.40 -26.28
N ALA A 160 0.18 -4.24 -26.52
CA ALA A 160 0.00 -5.49 -25.80
C ALA A 160 1.27 -6.35 -25.81
N ASN A 161 1.68 -6.82 -24.63
CA ASN A 161 2.80 -7.73 -24.42
C ASN A 161 4.19 -7.18 -24.79
N ASN A 162 4.30 -5.88 -25.06
CA ASN A 162 5.57 -5.24 -25.34
C ASN A 162 5.98 -4.32 -24.18
N GLU A 163 7.27 -4.31 -23.86
CA GLU A 163 7.86 -3.41 -22.89
C GLU A 163 8.23 -2.08 -23.55
N ILE A 164 7.84 -0.99 -22.91
CA ILE A 164 8.22 0.38 -23.29
C ILE A 164 9.14 0.94 -22.22
N VAL A 165 10.42 1.13 -22.55
CA VAL A 165 11.41 1.75 -21.66
C VAL A 165 11.32 3.26 -21.78
N ILE A 166 11.28 3.97 -20.67
CA ILE A 166 11.29 5.44 -20.63
C ILE A 166 12.73 5.89 -20.40
N ASN A 167 13.48 5.98 -21.50
CA ASN A 167 14.95 6.19 -21.48
C ASN A 167 15.37 7.49 -20.79
N GLU A 168 14.51 8.50 -20.81
CA GLU A 168 14.77 9.81 -20.23
C GLU A 168 14.64 9.81 -18.69
N VAL A 169 14.07 8.74 -18.10
CA VAL A 169 13.82 8.65 -16.66
C VAL A 169 14.77 7.67 -16.02
N GLN A 170 15.60 8.16 -15.13
CA GLN A 170 16.54 7.36 -14.34
C GLN A 170 16.68 7.97 -12.95
N GLY A 171 16.82 7.14 -11.94
CA GLY A 171 17.06 7.55 -10.56
C GLY A 171 16.86 6.42 -9.56
N ASN A 172 17.41 6.58 -8.37
CA ASN A 172 17.24 5.67 -7.25
C ASN A 172 16.65 6.35 -6.00
N ALA A 173 16.31 7.64 -6.12
CA ALA A 173 15.53 8.41 -5.16
C ALA A 173 14.56 9.28 -5.96
N MET A 174 13.35 8.79 -6.19
CA MET A 174 12.39 9.38 -7.14
C MET A 174 10.96 9.26 -6.65
N GLU A 175 10.14 10.19 -7.11
CA GLU A 175 8.69 10.07 -7.13
C GLU A 175 8.20 9.90 -8.58
N ILE A 176 7.28 8.97 -8.79
CA ILE A 176 6.63 8.71 -10.06
C ILE A 176 5.12 8.82 -9.86
N ILE A 177 4.46 9.70 -10.62
CA ILE A 177 3.00 9.78 -10.66
C ILE A 177 2.56 9.42 -12.06
N THR A 178 1.67 8.44 -12.19
CA THR A 178 1.14 8.03 -13.50
C THR A 178 -0.35 7.76 -13.44
N GLU A 179 -1.04 8.11 -14.53
CA GLU A 179 -2.43 7.75 -14.76
C GLU A 179 -2.51 6.90 -16.02
N VAL A 180 -3.10 5.69 -15.88
CA VAL A 180 -3.19 4.71 -16.95
C VAL A 180 -4.65 4.39 -17.23
N GLU A 181 -5.06 4.47 -18.49
CA GLU A 181 -6.32 3.92 -18.98
C GLU A 181 -6.17 2.40 -19.07
N VAL A 182 -6.79 1.69 -18.15
CA VAL A 182 -6.66 0.22 -18.07
C VAL A 182 -7.41 -0.49 -19.20
N ASN A 183 -8.49 0.11 -19.73
CA ASN A 183 -9.23 -0.26 -20.96
C ASN A 183 -9.39 -1.78 -21.21
N ALA A 184 -9.77 -2.54 -20.20
CA ALA A 184 -9.83 -3.99 -20.29
C ALA A 184 -8.48 -4.71 -20.48
N SER A 185 -7.35 -4.03 -20.29
CA SER A 185 -6.07 -4.70 -20.09
C SER A 185 -6.10 -5.49 -18.78
N PRO A 186 -5.81 -6.78 -18.79
CA PRO A 186 -5.86 -7.60 -17.58
C PRO A 186 -4.72 -7.27 -16.59
N MET A 187 -3.61 -6.67 -17.06
CA MET A 187 -2.48 -6.32 -16.21
C MET A 187 -1.70 -5.13 -16.78
N ILE A 188 -1.34 -4.21 -15.89
CA ILE A 188 -0.40 -3.11 -16.15
C ILE A 188 0.83 -3.33 -15.24
N GLU A 189 2.01 -3.24 -15.83
CA GLU A 189 3.29 -3.41 -15.16
C GLU A 189 4.11 -2.13 -15.26
N LEU A 190 4.65 -1.68 -14.14
CA LEU A 190 5.71 -0.68 -14.02
C LEU A 190 6.93 -1.37 -13.41
N ASN A 191 8.04 -1.40 -14.12
CA ASN A 191 9.31 -1.83 -13.57
C ASN A 191 10.09 -0.62 -13.10
N VAL A 192 10.58 -0.64 -11.89
CA VAL A 192 11.50 0.35 -11.30
C VAL A 192 12.82 -0.33 -10.96
N PHE A 193 13.87 0.43 -10.70
CA PHE A 193 15.22 -0.11 -10.53
C PHE A 193 15.62 -1.08 -11.65
N ARG A 194 15.24 -0.75 -12.87
CA ARG A 194 15.51 -1.56 -14.04
C ARG A 194 16.92 -1.29 -14.55
N SER A 195 17.77 -2.33 -14.58
CA SER A 195 19.07 -2.26 -15.23
C SER A 195 18.93 -2.13 -16.76
N PRO A 196 19.94 -1.61 -17.47
CA PRO A 196 19.86 -1.41 -18.93
C PRO A 196 19.47 -2.66 -19.71
N ASN A 197 20.04 -3.82 -19.36
CA ASN A 197 19.75 -5.09 -20.02
C ASN A 197 18.69 -5.93 -19.30
N LYS A 198 18.01 -5.35 -18.27
CA LYS A 198 16.97 -6.01 -17.49
C LYS A 198 17.46 -7.26 -16.71
N GLU A 199 18.70 -7.26 -16.25
CA GLU A 199 19.18 -8.28 -15.31
C GLU A 199 18.52 -8.09 -13.95
N GLU A 200 18.30 -6.82 -13.56
CA GLU A 200 17.58 -6.45 -12.33
C GLU A 200 16.42 -5.53 -12.65
N PHE A 201 15.32 -5.72 -11.96
CA PHE A 201 14.16 -4.82 -11.90
C PHE A 201 13.24 -5.21 -10.75
N THR A 202 12.58 -4.24 -10.16
CA THR A 202 11.49 -4.46 -9.22
C THR A 202 10.17 -4.24 -9.97
N ARG A 203 9.32 -5.25 -9.99
CA ARG A 203 8.05 -5.20 -10.69
C ARG A 203 6.93 -4.70 -9.78
N VAL A 204 6.28 -3.62 -10.19
CA VAL A 204 4.99 -3.17 -9.66
C VAL A 204 3.93 -3.57 -10.68
N ALA A 205 2.99 -4.44 -10.32
CA ALA A 205 1.96 -4.92 -11.24
C ALA A 205 0.57 -4.70 -10.68
N PHE A 206 -0.29 -4.10 -11.49
CA PHE A 206 -1.72 -4.01 -11.22
C PHE A 206 -2.46 -5.02 -12.07
N TYR A 207 -3.25 -5.85 -11.43
CA TYR A 207 -4.17 -6.81 -12.05
C TYR A 207 -5.59 -6.26 -11.94
N ALA A 208 -6.22 -6.01 -13.06
CA ALA A 208 -7.56 -5.40 -13.10
C ALA A 208 -8.66 -6.30 -12.51
N ASN A 209 -8.35 -7.58 -12.30
CA ASN A 209 -9.30 -8.55 -11.83
C ASN A 209 -8.57 -9.69 -11.10
N ARG A 210 -9.00 -10.01 -9.89
CA ARG A 210 -8.40 -11.08 -9.09
C ARG A 210 -8.85 -12.50 -9.50
N GLY A 211 -9.73 -12.64 -10.50
CA GLY A 211 -10.11 -13.93 -11.07
C GLY A 211 -11.35 -14.62 -10.50
N TYR A 212 -12.02 -14.06 -9.52
CA TYR A 212 -13.25 -14.62 -8.92
C TYR A 212 -14.52 -14.17 -9.65
N ARG A 213 -14.56 -14.30 -10.96
CA ARG A 213 -15.64 -13.70 -11.75
C ARG A 213 -17.00 -14.30 -11.55
N ASP A 214 -17.07 -15.59 -11.43
CA ASP A 214 -18.34 -16.30 -11.67
C ASP A 214 -19.17 -16.39 -10.40
N TRP A 215 -18.53 -16.35 -9.26
CA TRP A 215 -19.21 -16.38 -7.97
C TRP A 215 -19.63 -14.99 -7.48
N GLU A 216 -18.90 -13.98 -7.85
CA GLU A 216 -19.16 -12.60 -7.48
C GLU A 216 -20.25 -11.95 -8.34
N ARG A 217 -20.55 -12.55 -9.50
CA ARG A 217 -21.63 -12.13 -10.39
C ARG A 217 -22.95 -12.82 -10.12
N TYR A 218 -23.37 -12.79 -8.89
CA TYR A 218 -24.77 -13.02 -8.58
C TYR A 218 -25.67 -11.83 -8.95
N ASP A 219 -25.21 -10.95 -9.81
CA ASP A 219 -25.99 -9.87 -10.40
C ASP A 219 -27.23 -10.38 -11.15
N GLN A 220 -27.18 -11.59 -11.69
CA GLN A 220 -28.40 -12.25 -12.20
C GLN A 220 -29.46 -12.52 -11.14
N TRP A 221 -29.06 -12.62 -9.87
CA TRP A 221 -29.95 -12.81 -8.74
C TRP A 221 -30.31 -11.51 -8.02
N GLN A 222 -29.43 -10.49 -8.16
CA GLN A 222 -29.59 -9.16 -7.56
C GLN A 222 -29.03 -8.12 -8.52
N PRO A 223 -29.69 -7.89 -9.68
CA PRO A 223 -29.16 -7.01 -10.73
C PRO A 223 -29.01 -5.55 -10.29
N ASP A 224 -29.71 -5.14 -9.24
CA ASP A 224 -29.64 -3.82 -8.61
C ASP A 224 -28.45 -3.65 -7.66
N LYS A 225 -27.79 -4.73 -7.29
CA LYS A 225 -26.59 -4.75 -6.44
C LYS A 225 -25.30 -4.96 -7.22
N ARG A 226 -25.24 -4.57 -8.47
CA ARG A 226 -23.99 -4.56 -9.23
C ARG A 226 -22.95 -3.79 -8.45
N LEU A 227 -21.85 -4.45 -8.14
CA LEU A 227 -20.72 -3.76 -7.53
C LEU A 227 -20.28 -2.67 -8.49
N ALA A 228 -20.39 -1.41 -8.07
CA ALA A 228 -19.92 -0.25 -8.81
C ALA A 228 -18.39 -0.22 -8.93
N ALA A 229 -17.71 -1.16 -8.29
CA ALA A 229 -16.27 -1.28 -8.27
C ALA A 229 -15.85 -2.72 -8.53
N SER A 230 -14.74 -2.92 -9.24
CA SER A 230 -14.08 -4.21 -9.37
C SER A 230 -12.91 -4.30 -8.42
N GLU A 231 -12.72 -5.47 -7.80
CA GLU A 231 -11.55 -5.77 -7.01
C GLU A 231 -10.41 -6.20 -7.92
N GLY A 232 -9.36 -5.39 -7.96
CA GLY A 232 -8.08 -5.71 -8.56
C GLY A 232 -7.03 -6.02 -7.50
N LEU A 233 -5.81 -6.29 -7.93
CA LEU A 233 -4.66 -6.51 -7.06
C LEU A 233 -3.51 -5.60 -7.48
N ILE A 234 -2.83 -5.03 -6.50
CA ILE A 234 -1.53 -4.38 -6.69
C ILE A 234 -0.44 -5.24 -6.06
N THR A 235 0.66 -5.44 -6.77
CA THR A 235 1.76 -6.32 -6.35
C THR A 235 3.10 -5.61 -6.49
N ILE A 236 3.97 -5.77 -5.49
CA ILE A 236 5.41 -5.53 -5.62
C ILE A 236 6.10 -6.90 -5.60
N ASP A 237 6.84 -7.22 -6.65
CA ASP A 237 7.56 -8.47 -6.80
C ASP A 237 9.06 -8.20 -6.89
N SER A 238 9.81 -8.69 -5.92
CA SER A 238 11.26 -8.51 -5.81
C SER A 238 12.08 -9.69 -6.35
N SER A 239 11.45 -10.67 -7.02
CA SER A 239 12.13 -11.88 -7.51
C SER A 239 13.33 -11.60 -8.43
N TYR A 240 13.31 -10.47 -9.12
CA TYR A 240 14.38 -10.02 -10.02
C TYR A 240 15.01 -8.70 -9.56
N SER A 241 14.80 -8.29 -8.31
CA SER A 241 15.26 -6.96 -7.84
C SER A 241 16.74 -6.91 -7.50
N SER A 242 17.43 -8.04 -7.45
CA SER A 242 18.85 -8.08 -7.06
C SER A 242 19.57 -9.27 -7.64
N VAL A 243 20.82 -9.02 -8.07
CA VAL A 243 21.82 -10.08 -8.40
C VAL A 243 22.71 -10.42 -7.18
N LEU A 244 22.53 -9.74 -6.05
CA LEU A 244 23.35 -9.96 -4.86
C LEU A 244 22.98 -11.30 -4.19
N PRO A 245 23.95 -12.15 -3.88
CA PRO A 245 23.68 -13.52 -3.37
C PRO A 245 23.18 -13.56 -1.93
N ASN A 246 23.31 -12.46 -1.19
CA ASN A 246 22.94 -12.37 0.23
C ASN A 246 21.60 -11.64 0.47
N VAL A 247 20.88 -11.29 -0.59
CA VAL A 247 19.52 -10.76 -0.47
C VAL A 247 18.55 -11.90 -0.26
N LEU A 248 17.80 -11.82 0.83
CA LEU A 248 16.81 -12.85 1.18
C LEU A 248 15.58 -12.72 0.28
N SER A 249 15.13 -13.86 -0.24
CA SER A 249 13.92 -13.91 -1.09
C SER A 249 12.65 -13.87 -0.25
N ARG A 250 11.58 -13.36 -0.85
CA ARG A 250 10.23 -13.39 -0.27
C ARG A 250 9.18 -13.52 -1.37
N ALA A 251 7.98 -13.93 -0.98
CA ALA A 251 6.81 -13.86 -1.83
C ALA A 251 6.46 -12.40 -2.15
N PRO A 252 5.83 -12.10 -3.30
CA PRO A 252 5.38 -10.77 -3.63
C PRO A 252 4.44 -10.20 -2.58
N GLU A 253 4.58 -8.90 -2.31
CA GLU A 253 3.61 -8.14 -1.52
C GLU A 253 2.41 -7.85 -2.41
N THR A 254 1.22 -8.36 -2.07
CA THR A 254 0.04 -8.26 -2.94
C THR A 254 -1.19 -7.86 -2.15
N GLY A 255 -1.69 -6.65 -2.40
CA GLY A 255 -2.87 -6.10 -1.73
C GLY A 255 -4.06 -5.87 -2.70
N PRO A 256 -5.31 -5.93 -2.19
CA PRO A 256 -6.49 -5.64 -2.98
C PRO A 256 -6.64 -4.15 -3.26
N VAL A 257 -7.17 -3.82 -4.44
CA VAL A 257 -7.50 -2.43 -4.84
C VAL A 257 -8.88 -2.41 -5.49
N PHE A 258 -9.76 -1.56 -4.99
CA PHE A 258 -11.10 -1.38 -5.55
C PHE A 258 -11.13 -0.15 -6.46
N LEU A 259 -11.30 -0.37 -7.77
CA LEU A 259 -11.52 0.67 -8.74
C LEU A 259 -12.99 0.69 -9.19
N ASN A 260 -13.55 1.90 -9.33
CA ASN A 260 -14.84 2.07 -9.97
C ASN A 260 -14.75 1.72 -11.46
N THR A 261 -15.88 1.42 -12.10
CA THR A 261 -15.92 0.91 -13.48
C THR A 261 -15.22 1.80 -14.51
N ASP A 262 -15.28 3.12 -14.32
CA ASP A 262 -14.69 4.11 -15.23
C ASP A 262 -13.46 4.82 -14.62
N GLU A 263 -12.92 4.27 -13.54
CA GLU A 263 -11.79 4.86 -12.85
C GLU A 263 -10.47 4.40 -13.48
N ASN A 264 -9.64 5.36 -13.86
CA ASN A 264 -8.28 5.08 -14.32
C ASN A 264 -7.41 4.60 -13.16
N LEU A 265 -6.44 3.77 -13.47
CA LEU A 265 -5.39 3.40 -12.53
C LEU A 265 -4.47 4.60 -12.31
N ARG A 266 -4.36 5.05 -11.06
CA ARG A 266 -3.42 6.11 -10.64
C ARG A 266 -2.41 5.52 -9.68
N LEU A 267 -1.15 5.53 -10.06
CA LEU A 267 -0.04 5.12 -9.22
C LEU A 267 0.75 6.36 -8.79
N ARG A 268 1.06 6.44 -7.50
CA ARG A 268 2.06 7.34 -6.94
C ARG A 268 3.11 6.46 -6.27
N VAL A 269 4.29 6.39 -6.86
CA VAL A 269 5.35 5.48 -6.47
C VAL A 269 6.53 6.27 -5.95
N PHE A 270 7.00 5.92 -4.77
CA PHE A 270 8.24 6.42 -4.22
C PHE A 270 9.27 5.30 -4.24
N ILE A 271 10.44 5.63 -4.76
CA ILE A 271 11.62 4.78 -4.63
C ILE A 271 12.71 5.57 -3.90
N ASP A 272 13.33 4.93 -2.94
CA ASP A 272 14.46 5.50 -2.21
C ASP A 272 15.49 4.40 -1.92
N LYS A 273 16.47 4.26 -2.80
CA LYS A 273 17.60 3.32 -2.73
C LYS A 273 17.17 1.87 -2.47
N SER A 274 16.67 1.55 -1.28
CA SER A 274 16.27 0.21 -0.91
C SER A 274 14.78 0.10 -0.55
N VAL A 275 13.97 1.07 -0.94
CA VAL A 275 12.53 1.10 -0.64
C VAL A 275 11.73 1.34 -1.90
N VAL A 276 10.63 0.63 -2.03
CA VAL A 276 9.55 0.92 -2.97
C VAL A 276 8.25 1.02 -2.19
N GLU A 277 7.57 2.18 -2.29
CA GLU A 277 6.22 2.39 -1.75
C GLU A 277 5.28 2.79 -2.88
N VAL A 278 4.15 2.12 -2.98
CA VAL A 278 3.18 2.27 -4.06
C VAL A 278 1.82 2.63 -3.50
N PHE A 279 1.39 3.86 -3.74
CA PHE A 279 0.04 4.34 -3.44
C PHE A 279 -0.82 4.20 -4.70
N VAL A 280 -1.99 3.62 -4.54
CA VAL A 280 -2.90 3.31 -5.66
C VAL A 280 -4.24 3.97 -5.43
N ASN A 281 -4.60 4.93 -6.29
CA ASN A 281 -5.87 5.67 -6.29
C ASN A 281 -6.26 6.30 -4.93
N GLY A 282 -5.30 6.51 -4.02
CA GLY A 282 -5.59 6.92 -2.64
C GLY A 282 -6.38 5.88 -1.83
N LYS A 283 -6.43 4.61 -2.28
CA LYS A 283 -7.24 3.55 -1.67
C LYS A 283 -6.40 2.41 -1.10
N GLN A 284 -5.16 2.28 -1.55
CA GLN A 284 -4.23 1.25 -1.11
C GLN A 284 -2.81 1.78 -1.08
N CYS A 285 -2.00 1.25 -0.18
CA CYS A 285 -0.56 1.44 -0.17
C CYS A 285 0.14 0.14 0.21
N ILE A 286 1.05 -0.31 -0.65
CA ILE A 286 1.95 -1.43 -0.37
C ILE A 286 3.40 -0.97 -0.42
N ALA A 287 4.27 -1.61 0.36
CA ALA A 287 5.68 -1.24 0.43
C ALA A 287 6.58 -2.44 0.65
N MET A 288 7.79 -2.37 0.13
CA MET A 288 8.79 -3.42 0.24
C MET A 288 10.21 -2.87 0.21
N ARG A 289 11.11 -3.55 0.92
CA ARG A 289 12.57 -3.34 0.78
C ARG A 289 13.10 -4.13 -0.41
N VAL A 290 13.95 -3.47 -1.21
CA VAL A 290 14.64 -4.05 -2.36
C VAL A 290 16.11 -3.64 -2.36
N TYR A 291 16.97 -4.42 -2.98
CA TYR A 291 18.42 -4.18 -2.91
C TYR A 291 19.09 -4.41 -4.27
N PRO A 292 18.95 -3.47 -5.23
CA PRO A 292 19.62 -3.56 -6.52
C PRO A 292 21.13 -3.68 -6.34
N GLY A 293 21.74 -4.62 -7.04
CA GLY A 293 23.19 -4.86 -6.98
C GLY A 293 23.98 -4.03 -7.99
N HIS A 294 23.38 -3.68 -9.13
CA HIS A 294 23.99 -2.86 -10.14
C HIS A 294 23.74 -1.36 -9.90
N ALA A 295 24.77 -0.55 -9.97
CA ALA A 295 24.66 0.91 -9.82
C ALA A 295 23.78 1.56 -10.91
N GLU A 296 23.72 0.96 -12.08
CA GLU A 296 22.91 1.36 -13.23
C GLU A 296 21.46 0.86 -13.19
N SER A 297 21.05 0.13 -12.16
CA SER A 297 19.64 -0.24 -11.93
C SER A 297 18.82 0.97 -11.48
N THR A 298 18.61 1.92 -12.39
CA THR A 298 17.97 3.21 -12.13
C THR A 298 16.84 3.52 -13.12
N GLY A 299 16.65 2.69 -14.15
CA GLY A 299 15.66 2.91 -15.21
C GLY A 299 14.24 2.51 -14.80
N ILE A 300 13.28 2.95 -15.63
CA ILE A 300 11.88 2.52 -15.54
C ILE A 300 11.37 2.03 -16.89
N SER A 301 10.39 1.12 -16.85
CA SER A 301 9.66 0.68 -18.05
C SER A 301 8.21 0.34 -17.69
N PHE A 302 7.36 0.36 -18.70
CA PHE A 302 5.96 -0.05 -18.60
C PHE A 302 5.65 -1.19 -19.56
N ARG A 303 4.65 -1.98 -19.20
CA ARG A 303 4.11 -3.04 -20.05
C ARG A 303 2.63 -3.22 -19.78
N SER A 304 1.85 -3.40 -20.83
CA SER A 304 0.48 -3.89 -20.76
C SER A 304 0.45 -5.36 -21.20
N GLN A 305 -0.30 -6.20 -20.51
CA GLN A 305 -0.41 -7.61 -20.89
C GLN A 305 -1.78 -7.93 -21.44
N GLY A 306 -1.81 -8.64 -22.56
CA GLY A 306 -3.01 -9.21 -23.17
C GLY A 306 -3.79 -8.25 -24.06
N LYS A 307 -3.78 -6.94 -23.76
CA LYS A 307 -4.40 -5.87 -24.57
C LYS A 307 -3.56 -4.60 -24.47
N ASP A 308 -3.73 -3.75 -25.48
CA ASP A 308 -3.15 -2.41 -25.45
C ASP A 308 -3.70 -1.60 -24.29
N ALA A 309 -2.88 -0.71 -23.75
CA ALA A 309 -3.26 0.30 -22.78
C ALA A 309 -2.64 1.64 -23.15
N LYS A 310 -2.97 2.69 -22.40
CA LYS A 310 -2.46 4.04 -22.61
C LYS A 310 -2.09 4.67 -21.28
N ILE A 311 -0.87 5.16 -21.17
CA ILE A 311 -0.50 6.08 -20.10
C ILE A 311 -0.96 7.48 -20.53
N LYS A 312 -1.93 8.04 -19.80
CA LYS A 312 -2.42 9.40 -20.03
C LYS A 312 -1.40 10.43 -19.62
N THR A 313 -0.84 10.24 -18.42
CA THR A 313 0.17 11.11 -17.84
C THR A 313 1.22 10.28 -17.10
N LEU A 314 2.46 10.72 -17.20
CA LEU A 314 3.59 10.23 -16.43
C LEU A 314 4.43 11.43 -16.01
N ASP A 315 4.45 11.72 -14.73
CA ASP A 315 5.28 12.76 -14.13
C ASP A 315 6.30 12.12 -13.20
N THR A 316 7.54 12.56 -13.26
CA THR A 316 8.63 12.04 -12.43
C THR A 316 9.46 13.17 -11.87
N TRP A 317 9.96 12.98 -10.65
CA TRP A 317 10.86 13.92 -9.95
C TRP A 317 11.99 13.15 -9.29
N GLN A 318 13.19 13.75 -9.30
CA GLN A 318 14.22 13.35 -8.36
C GLN A 318 13.84 13.88 -6.97
N MET A 319 14.10 13.11 -5.93
CA MET A 319 13.81 13.50 -4.56
C MET A 319 15.09 13.90 -3.83
N LYS A 320 15.09 15.09 -3.24
CA LYS A 320 16.20 15.60 -2.44
C LYS A 320 16.26 14.89 -1.08
N SER A 321 17.46 14.86 -0.50
CA SER A 321 17.63 14.42 0.89
C SER A 321 17.00 15.42 1.85
N ILE A 322 16.41 14.92 2.95
CA ILE A 322 15.97 15.72 4.08
C ILE A 322 17.13 16.12 5.01
N TYR A 323 18.32 15.55 4.80
CA TYR A 323 19.52 15.77 5.61
C TYR A 323 20.57 16.62 4.83
N THR A 324 20.17 17.74 4.29
CA THR A 324 21.08 18.69 3.61
C THR A 324 21.45 19.87 4.49
#